data_e58bdf74fe895667907e6a84190f0174
#
_entry.id   e58bdf74fe895667907e6a84190f0174
#
_cell.length_a   1.000
_cell.length_b   1.000
_cell.length_c   1.000
_cell.angle_alpha   90.00
_cell.angle_beta   90.00
_cell.angle_gamma   90.00
#
_symmetry.space_group_name_H-M   'P 1'
#
loop_
_entity.id
_entity.type
_entity.pdbx_description
1 polymer ?
#
loop_
_entity_poly.entity_id
_entity_poly.type
_entity_poly.pdbx_seq_one_letter_code
_entity_poly.pdbx_strand_id
1 'polypeptide(L)'
;DIPEEYLKLCEFVIASIHSHMFPEKMDRAANTATYLEILKNPYVDIIGHPGDPRYAVDYRELFRVAKETGTLLEINNASLTPGGFREGSRENIKKILLMSMEEGQPVVLGSDAHFYRNVGDFSYAEDLLKELQFPEELILNNTPEKFLAGLRHGRK
;
A
#
# COMPACT_ATOMS: atom_id res chain seq x y z
N ASP A 1 9.84 13.32 5.46
CA ASP A 1 11.12 13.22 4.75
C ASP A 1 11.22 14.19 3.60
N ILE A 2 10.17 14.28 2.75
CA ILE A 2 10.14 15.19 1.61
C ILE A 2 9.23 16.37 1.96
N PRO A 3 9.74 17.63 1.89
CA PRO A 3 8.91 18.81 2.11
C PRO A 3 7.73 18.89 1.14
N GLU A 4 6.60 19.41 1.62
CA GLU A 4 5.35 19.49 0.86
C GLU A 4 5.50 20.20 -0.51
N GLU A 5 6.38 21.20 -0.58
CA GLU A 5 6.68 21.92 -1.81
C GLU A 5 7.19 21.02 -2.94
N TYR A 6 7.90 19.91 -2.60
CA TYR A 6 8.36 18.92 -3.58
C TYR A 6 7.29 17.85 -3.85
N LEU A 7 6.49 17.47 -2.84
CA LEU A 7 5.39 16.52 -3.06
C LEU A 7 4.41 17.01 -4.12
N LYS A 8 4.17 18.32 -4.17
CA LYS A 8 3.33 18.96 -5.21
C LYS A 8 3.83 18.76 -6.65
N LEU A 9 5.12 18.48 -6.82
CA LEU A 9 5.75 18.30 -8.13
C LEU A 9 5.72 16.85 -8.61
N CYS A 10 5.40 15.90 -7.71
CA CYS A 10 5.32 14.47 -8.06
C CYS A 10 3.99 14.18 -8.76
N GLU A 11 3.95 13.27 -9.72
CA GLU A 11 2.72 12.81 -10.36
C GLU A 11 1.84 12.02 -9.40
N PHE A 12 2.47 11.24 -8.51
CA PHE A 12 1.84 10.59 -7.36
C PHE A 12 2.88 10.36 -6.26
N VAL A 13 2.41 10.11 -5.04
CA VAL A 13 3.26 9.93 -3.87
C VAL A 13 2.88 8.63 -3.15
N ILE A 14 3.88 7.79 -2.91
CA ILE A 14 3.77 6.62 -2.05
C ILE A 14 4.44 6.95 -0.71
N ALA A 15 3.73 6.77 0.39
CA ALA A 15 4.27 6.92 1.74
C ALA A 15 4.27 5.59 2.48
N SER A 16 5.34 5.33 3.23
CA SER A 16 5.51 4.08 3.98
C SER A 16 6.28 4.30 5.28
N ILE A 17 6.17 3.34 6.21
CA ILE A 17 6.93 3.34 7.45
C ILE A 17 8.17 2.46 7.29
N HIS A 18 9.34 2.98 7.71
CA HIS A 18 10.61 2.26 7.72
C HIS A 18 11.33 2.38 9.06
N SER A 19 12.08 1.34 9.46
CA SER A 19 12.71 1.24 10.79
C SER A 19 13.71 2.36 11.12
N HIS A 20 14.36 2.91 10.09
CA HIS A 20 15.32 4.01 10.29
C HIS A 20 14.66 5.36 10.60
N MET A 21 13.34 5.47 10.44
CA MET A 21 12.60 6.71 10.74
C MET A 21 12.27 6.86 12.22
N PHE A 22 12.29 5.75 12.98
CA PHE A 22 11.91 5.73 14.38
C PHE A 22 13.01 5.08 15.22
N PRO A 23 13.50 5.74 16.28
CA PRO A 23 14.58 5.22 17.11
C PRO A 23 14.17 4.01 17.95
N GLU A 24 12.88 3.83 18.19
CA GLU A 24 12.32 2.74 18.99
C GLU A 24 11.25 1.97 18.20
N LYS A 25 11.07 0.70 18.53
CA LYS A 25 10.00 -0.12 17.96
C LYS A 25 8.66 0.40 18.48
N MET A 26 7.84 0.93 17.59
CA MET A 26 6.50 1.39 17.92
C MET A 26 5.53 0.21 18.07
N ASP A 27 4.58 0.35 18.97
CA ASP A 27 3.48 -0.60 19.11
C ASP A 27 2.43 -0.42 18.00
N ARG A 28 1.43 -1.31 18.01
CA ARG A 28 0.34 -1.29 17.01
C ARG A 28 -0.43 0.03 17.02
N ALA A 29 -0.69 0.61 18.18
CA ALA A 29 -1.45 1.85 18.29
C ALA A 29 -0.66 3.04 17.71
N ALA A 30 0.63 3.13 18.04
CA ALA A 30 1.51 4.16 17.51
C ALA A 30 1.71 4.04 16.00
N ASN A 31 1.92 2.82 15.46
CA ASN A 31 2.00 2.59 14.02
C ASN A 31 0.70 3.01 13.32
N THR A 32 -0.45 2.63 13.88
CA THR A 32 -1.75 3.02 13.33
C THR A 32 -1.89 4.54 13.31
N ALA A 33 -1.62 5.21 14.44
CA ALA A 33 -1.70 6.67 14.51
C ALA A 33 -0.78 7.35 13.48
N THR A 34 0.42 6.82 13.25
CA THR A 34 1.35 7.32 12.23
C THR A 34 0.75 7.22 10.83
N TYR A 35 0.18 6.08 10.45
CA TYR A 35 -0.48 5.95 9.15
C TYR A 35 -1.70 6.89 9.03
N LEU A 36 -2.49 7.06 10.09
CA LEU A 36 -3.62 7.98 10.07
C LEU A 36 -3.19 9.44 9.88
N GLU A 37 -2.05 9.85 10.45
CA GLU A 37 -1.46 11.17 10.17
C GLU A 37 -0.98 11.29 8.71
N ILE A 38 -0.32 10.25 8.17
CA ILE A 38 0.10 10.22 6.76
C ILE A 38 -1.12 10.38 5.83
N LEU A 39 -2.24 9.70 6.12
CA LEU A 39 -3.46 9.76 5.33
C LEU A 39 -4.13 11.14 5.30
N LYS A 40 -3.86 11.99 6.28
CA LYS A 40 -4.34 13.39 6.28
C LYS A 40 -3.59 14.26 5.28
N ASN A 41 -2.36 13.87 4.90
CA ASN A 41 -1.59 14.64 3.92
C ASN A 41 -2.24 14.53 2.54
N PRO A 42 -2.70 15.65 1.95
CA PRO A 42 -3.44 15.62 0.70
C PRO A 42 -2.59 15.18 -0.51
N TYR A 43 -1.28 15.15 -0.42
CA TYR A 43 -0.38 14.76 -1.50
C TYR A 43 -0.04 13.26 -1.51
N VAL A 44 -0.44 12.50 -0.48
CA VAL A 44 -0.20 11.06 -0.43
C VAL A 44 -1.33 10.32 -1.12
N ASP A 45 -1.01 9.60 -2.18
CA ASP A 45 -1.93 8.83 -2.99
C ASP A 45 -1.98 7.35 -2.58
N ILE A 46 -0.85 6.81 -2.12
CA ILE A 46 -0.70 5.37 -1.84
C ILE A 46 0.03 5.17 -0.52
N ILE A 47 -0.44 4.23 0.29
CA ILE A 47 0.33 3.67 1.42
C ILE A 47 1.10 2.45 0.93
N GLY A 48 2.42 2.54 0.96
CA GLY A 48 3.33 1.46 0.57
C GLY A 48 3.44 0.37 1.62
N HIS A 49 3.48 -0.89 1.19
CA HIS A 49 3.65 -2.14 1.97
C HIS A 49 3.03 -2.15 3.39
N PRO A 50 1.73 -1.78 3.56
CA PRO A 50 1.09 -1.73 4.87
C PRO A 50 0.94 -3.10 5.52
N GLY A 51 1.18 -4.17 4.78
CA GLY A 51 1.16 -5.56 5.26
C GLY A 51 2.41 -5.99 6.04
N ASP A 52 3.43 -5.15 6.17
CA ASP A 52 4.68 -5.49 6.84
C ASP A 52 4.46 -5.80 8.33
N PRO A 53 4.70 -7.05 8.80
CA PRO A 53 4.40 -7.44 10.17
C PRO A 53 5.28 -6.76 11.22
N ARG A 54 6.39 -6.15 10.81
CA ARG A 54 7.26 -5.37 11.71
C ARG A 54 6.56 -4.09 12.19
N TYR A 55 5.58 -3.63 11.44
CA TYR A 55 4.78 -2.42 11.73
C TYR A 55 3.30 -2.79 11.84
N ALA A 56 2.98 -3.61 12.84
CA ALA A 56 1.60 -4.04 13.06
C ALA A 56 0.66 -2.83 13.18
N VAL A 57 -0.47 -2.89 12.48
CA VAL A 57 -1.47 -1.81 12.45
C VAL A 57 -2.88 -2.33 12.71
N ASP A 58 -3.80 -1.43 13.01
CA ASP A 58 -5.23 -1.72 12.96
C ASP A 58 -5.71 -1.56 11.52
N TYR A 59 -5.85 -2.69 10.81
CA TYR A 59 -6.27 -2.66 9.40
C TYR A 59 -7.67 -2.10 9.20
N ARG A 60 -8.60 -2.30 10.16
CA ARG A 60 -9.95 -1.74 10.03
C ARG A 60 -9.94 -0.22 10.05
N GLU A 61 -9.18 0.34 10.98
CA GLU A 61 -9.05 1.78 11.09
C GLU A 61 -8.28 2.38 9.90
N LEU A 62 -7.17 1.73 9.50
CA LEU A 62 -6.41 2.13 8.33
C LEU A 62 -7.29 2.14 7.06
N PHE A 63 -8.08 1.08 6.87
CA PHE A 63 -8.96 0.93 5.71
C PHE A 63 -10.06 1.98 5.69
N ARG A 64 -10.71 2.21 6.83
CA ARG A 64 -11.75 3.23 6.98
C ARG A 64 -11.23 4.61 6.57
N VAL A 65 -10.09 5.03 7.11
CA VAL A 65 -9.54 6.35 6.83
C VAL A 65 -8.98 6.43 5.39
N ALA A 66 -8.36 5.38 4.89
CA ALA A 66 -7.90 5.31 3.50
C ALA A 66 -9.07 5.50 2.52
N LYS A 67 -10.23 4.86 2.79
CA LYS A 67 -11.46 5.02 2.01
C LYS A 67 -12.00 6.46 2.07
N GLU A 68 -12.05 7.05 3.26
CA GLU A 68 -12.52 8.43 3.46
C GLU A 68 -11.63 9.45 2.76
N THR A 69 -10.32 9.21 2.72
CA THR A 69 -9.35 10.11 2.08
C THR A 69 -9.13 9.81 0.60
N GLY A 70 -9.61 8.70 0.08
CA GLY A 70 -9.34 8.24 -1.29
C GLY A 70 -7.90 7.77 -1.50
N THR A 71 -7.18 7.41 -0.43
CA THR A 71 -5.81 6.90 -0.51
C THR A 71 -5.83 5.38 -0.76
N LEU A 72 -4.98 4.92 -1.66
CA LEU A 72 -4.88 3.51 -2.03
C LEU A 72 -3.93 2.74 -1.10
N LEU A 73 -4.18 1.44 -0.94
CA LEU A 73 -3.27 0.54 -0.24
C LEU A 73 -2.51 -0.32 -1.26
N GLU A 74 -1.20 -0.43 -1.07
CA GLU A 74 -0.34 -1.24 -1.91
C GLU A 74 -0.40 -2.72 -1.51
N ILE A 75 -0.55 -3.59 -2.50
CA ILE A 75 -0.25 -5.01 -2.43
C ILE A 75 1.17 -5.20 -2.95
N ASN A 76 2.11 -5.30 -2.04
CA ASN A 76 3.54 -5.28 -2.34
C ASN A 76 4.05 -6.69 -2.64
N ASN A 77 4.51 -6.92 -3.88
CA ASN A 77 4.97 -8.23 -4.35
C ASN A 77 6.23 -8.72 -3.62
N ALA A 78 7.22 -7.83 -3.40
CA ALA A 78 8.44 -8.20 -2.68
C ALA A 78 8.17 -8.65 -1.24
N SER A 79 7.11 -8.14 -0.61
CA SER A 79 6.67 -8.55 0.72
C SER A 79 6.10 -9.97 0.76
N LEU A 80 5.75 -10.55 -0.38
CA LEU A 80 5.22 -11.92 -0.51
C LEU A 80 6.30 -12.96 -0.84
N THR A 81 7.54 -12.54 -1.08
CA THR A 81 8.66 -13.43 -1.39
C THR A 81 8.91 -14.41 -0.23
N PRO A 82 8.87 -15.74 -0.48
CA PRO A 82 9.15 -16.72 0.56
C PRO A 82 10.56 -16.57 1.14
N GLY A 83 10.69 -16.56 2.47
CA GLY A 83 11.96 -16.31 3.15
C GLY A 83 12.53 -14.91 2.94
N GLY A 84 11.72 -13.98 2.45
CA GLY A 84 12.11 -12.60 2.19
C GLY A 84 12.17 -11.75 3.46
N PHE A 85 12.60 -10.50 3.27
CA PHE A 85 12.85 -9.55 4.37
C PHE A 85 11.60 -9.20 5.20
N ARG A 86 10.39 -9.34 4.63
CA ARG A 86 9.09 -9.08 5.29
C ARG A 86 8.30 -10.38 5.50
N GLU A 87 8.98 -11.42 5.99
CA GLU A 87 8.32 -12.70 6.27
C GLU A 87 7.11 -12.51 7.20
N GLY A 88 5.99 -13.18 6.88
CA GLY A 88 4.70 -13.02 7.58
C GLY A 88 3.76 -11.96 6.97
N SER A 89 4.19 -11.20 5.96
CA SER A 89 3.33 -10.21 5.29
C SER A 89 2.13 -10.84 4.58
N ARG A 90 2.24 -12.11 4.11
CA ARG A 90 1.18 -12.77 3.34
C ARG A 90 -0.17 -12.76 4.07
N GLU A 91 -0.19 -13.08 5.36
CA GLU A 91 -1.43 -13.11 6.15
C GLU A 91 -2.04 -11.71 6.32
N ASN A 92 -1.22 -10.70 6.44
CA ASN A 92 -1.67 -9.32 6.53
C ASN A 92 -2.19 -8.80 5.19
N ILE A 93 -1.48 -9.08 4.11
CA ILE A 93 -1.90 -8.73 2.74
C ILE A 93 -3.22 -9.44 2.39
N LYS A 94 -3.37 -10.71 2.78
CA LYS A 94 -4.64 -11.45 2.63
C LYS A 94 -5.80 -10.75 3.34
N LYS A 95 -5.59 -10.25 4.57
CA LYS A 95 -6.61 -9.46 5.29
C LYS A 95 -6.97 -8.18 4.54
N ILE A 96 -5.98 -7.46 4.02
CA ILE A 96 -6.19 -6.24 3.23
C ILE A 96 -7.04 -6.56 1.98
N LEU A 97 -6.71 -7.62 1.24
CA LEU A 97 -7.45 -8.03 0.05
C LEU A 97 -8.90 -8.42 0.37
N LEU A 98 -9.12 -9.20 1.45
CA LEU A 98 -10.48 -9.58 1.87
C LEU A 98 -11.31 -8.36 2.26
N MET A 99 -10.74 -7.39 2.97
CA MET A 99 -11.41 -6.14 3.31
C MET A 99 -11.68 -5.29 2.06
N SER A 100 -10.74 -5.27 1.10
CA SER A 100 -10.93 -4.62 -0.19
C SER A 100 -12.15 -5.19 -0.94
N MET A 101 -12.28 -6.51 -0.99
CA MET A 101 -13.44 -7.18 -1.60
C MET A 101 -14.75 -6.86 -0.88
N GLU A 102 -14.73 -6.90 0.46
CA GLU A 102 -15.91 -6.61 1.31
C GLU A 102 -16.42 -5.18 1.12
N GLU A 103 -15.49 -4.22 1.07
CA GLU A 103 -15.79 -2.79 1.02
C GLU A 103 -15.87 -2.22 -0.42
N GLY A 104 -15.52 -3.02 -1.43
CA GLY A 104 -15.41 -2.57 -2.82
C GLY A 104 -14.33 -1.49 -3.01
N GLN A 105 -13.29 -1.47 -2.16
CA GLN A 105 -12.22 -0.48 -2.21
C GLN A 105 -11.06 -1.00 -3.05
N PRO A 106 -10.61 -0.25 -4.08
CA PRO A 106 -9.53 -0.70 -4.93
C PRO A 106 -8.16 -0.68 -4.24
N VAL A 107 -7.24 -1.49 -4.80
CA VAL A 107 -5.84 -1.58 -4.41
C VAL A 107 -4.92 -1.34 -5.60
N VAL A 108 -3.63 -1.17 -5.34
CA VAL A 108 -2.59 -1.12 -6.37
C VAL A 108 -1.54 -2.21 -6.10
N LEU A 109 -0.96 -2.77 -7.17
CA LEU A 109 0.16 -3.71 -7.06
C LEU A 109 1.47 -2.94 -7.16
N GLY A 110 2.42 -3.25 -6.27
CA GLY A 110 3.78 -2.73 -6.31
C GLY A 110 4.79 -3.86 -6.38
N SER A 111 5.77 -3.79 -7.29
CA SER A 111 6.87 -4.77 -7.34
C SER A 111 7.89 -4.56 -6.22
N ASP A 112 8.05 -3.33 -5.75
CA ASP A 112 9.09 -2.91 -4.80
C ASP A 112 10.49 -3.39 -5.23
N ALA A 113 10.78 -3.24 -6.51
CA ALA A 113 11.97 -3.76 -7.15
C ALA A 113 13.22 -3.00 -6.70
N HIS A 114 14.16 -3.72 -6.09
CA HIS A 114 15.50 -3.24 -5.73
C HIS A 114 16.56 -3.67 -6.75
N PHE A 115 16.15 -4.42 -7.77
CA PHE A 115 16.98 -4.89 -8.86
C PHE A 115 16.20 -4.81 -10.17
N TYR A 116 16.86 -4.43 -11.26
CA TYR A 116 16.19 -4.13 -12.54
C TYR A 116 15.33 -5.26 -13.11
N ARG A 117 15.69 -6.53 -12.84
CA ARG A 117 14.93 -7.70 -13.30
C ARG A 117 13.59 -7.89 -12.59
N ASN A 118 13.43 -7.26 -11.42
CA ASN A 118 12.22 -7.39 -10.62
C ASN A 118 11.22 -6.24 -10.89
N VAL A 119 11.59 -5.31 -11.77
CA VAL A 119 10.68 -4.22 -12.17
C VAL A 119 9.50 -4.83 -12.92
N GLY A 120 8.28 -4.61 -12.39
CA GLY A 120 7.05 -5.17 -12.97
C GLY A 120 6.84 -6.66 -12.69
N ASP A 121 7.60 -7.27 -11.78
CA ASP A 121 7.34 -8.62 -11.29
C ASP A 121 6.24 -8.57 -10.22
N PHE A 122 5.10 -9.16 -10.52
CA PHE A 122 3.93 -9.29 -9.64
C PHE A 122 3.56 -10.74 -9.36
N SER A 123 4.44 -11.69 -9.65
CA SER A 123 4.15 -13.12 -9.63
C SER A 123 3.55 -13.62 -8.31
N TYR A 124 4.10 -13.23 -7.16
CA TYR A 124 3.59 -13.63 -5.85
C TYR A 124 2.25 -12.95 -5.50
N ALA A 125 2.09 -11.69 -5.89
CA ALA A 125 0.84 -10.98 -5.71
C ALA A 125 -0.27 -11.58 -6.58
N GLU A 126 0.01 -11.87 -7.85
CA GLU A 126 -0.94 -12.53 -8.76
C GLU A 126 -1.37 -13.91 -8.27
N ASP A 127 -0.46 -14.70 -7.71
CA ASP A 127 -0.79 -16.00 -7.14
C ASP A 127 -1.74 -15.87 -5.95
N LEU A 128 -1.54 -14.88 -5.09
CA LEU A 128 -2.45 -14.60 -3.97
C LEU A 128 -3.80 -14.07 -4.45
N LEU A 129 -3.83 -13.20 -5.45
CA LEU A 129 -5.07 -12.71 -6.06
C LEU A 129 -5.88 -13.86 -6.68
N LYS A 130 -5.23 -14.79 -7.39
CA LYS A 130 -5.86 -16.00 -7.94
C LYS A 130 -6.40 -16.91 -6.83
N GLU A 131 -5.64 -17.15 -5.77
CA GLU A 131 -6.07 -17.94 -4.60
C GLU A 131 -7.37 -17.40 -4.00
N LEU A 132 -7.47 -16.07 -3.90
CA LEU A 132 -8.63 -15.39 -3.32
C LEU A 132 -9.76 -15.13 -4.31
N GLN A 133 -9.58 -15.43 -5.60
CA GLN A 133 -10.50 -15.03 -6.67
C GLN A 133 -10.80 -13.52 -6.62
N PHE A 134 -9.75 -12.74 -6.41
CA PHE A 134 -9.87 -11.29 -6.21
C PHE A 134 -10.39 -10.61 -7.49
N PRO A 135 -11.40 -9.72 -7.39
CA PRO A 135 -11.98 -9.05 -8.55
C PRO A 135 -10.97 -8.14 -9.27
N GLU A 136 -10.77 -8.37 -10.56
CA GLU A 136 -9.81 -7.60 -11.37
C GLU A 136 -10.16 -6.10 -11.45
N GLU A 137 -11.44 -5.77 -11.37
CA GLU A 137 -11.90 -4.38 -11.37
C GLU A 137 -11.42 -3.58 -10.16
N LEU A 138 -11.07 -4.25 -9.05
CA LEU A 138 -10.51 -3.63 -7.86
C LEU A 138 -8.97 -3.43 -7.93
N ILE A 139 -8.32 -3.85 -9.02
CA ILE A 139 -6.91 -3.57 -9.27
C ILE A 139 -6.81 -2.32 -10.14
N LEU A 140 -6.38 -1.19 -9.58
CA LEU A 140 -6.36 0.08 -10.33
C LEU A 140 -5.23 0.18 -11.34
N ASN A 141 -4.10 -0.40 -11.07
CA ASN A 141 -2.95 -0.29 -11.97
C ASN A 141 -2.82 -1.44 -12.98
N ASN A 142 -3.93 -2.08 -13.32
CA ASN A 142 -3.97 -3.00 -14.47
C ASN A 142 -3.94 -2.25 -15.81
N THR A 143 -4.30 -0.95 -15.84
CA THR A 143 -4.03 -0.03 -16.96
C THR A 143 -3.58 1.34 -16.46
N PRO A 144 -2.75 2.07 -17.23
CA PRO A 144 -2.32 3.42 -16.87
C PRO A 144 -3.50 4.39 -16.66
N GLU A 145 -4.54 4.29 -17.48
CA GLU A 145 -5.71 5.17 -17.44
C GLU A 145 -6.50 4.98 -16.14
N LYS A 146 -6.74 3.71 -15.75
CA LYS A 146 -7.41 3.40 -14.47
C LYS A 146 -6.59 3.88 -13.28
N PHE A 147 -5.28 3.64 -13.32
CA PHE A 147 -4.37 4.08 -12.26
C PHE A 147 -4.44 5.59 -12.06
N LEU A 148 -4.24 6.36 -13.12
CA LEU A 148 -4.26 7.82 -13.06
C LEU A 148 -5.61 8.38 -12.63
N ALA A 149 -6.71 7.76 -13.08
CA ALA A 149 -8.06 8.16 -12.69
C ALA A 149 -8.39 7.83 -11.22
N GLY A 150 -7.74 6.82 -10.66
CA GLY A 150 -7.94 6.38 -9.27
C GLY A 150 -7.07 7.12 -8.25
N LEU A 151 -6.09 7.94 -8.68
CA LEU A 151 -5.28 8.74 -7.78
C LEU A 151 -6.11 9.86 -7.15
N ARG A 152 -5.88 10.08 -5.86
CA ARG A 152 -6.57 11.09 -5.03
C ARG A 152 -6.46 12.51 -5.60
N HIS A 153 -5.35 12.79 -6.22
CA HIS A 153 -5.06 14.06 -6.87
C HIS A 153 -4.83 13.80 -8.35
N GLY A 154 -5.91 13.74 -9.11
CA GLY A 154 -5.79 13.87 -10.56
C GLY A 154 -5.04 15.16 -10.87
N ARG A 155 -3.71 15.09 -10.89
CA ARG A 155 -2.84 16.22 -11.24
C ARG A 155 -3.00 16.48 -12.73
N LYS A 156 -3.71 17.55 -12.98
CA LYS A 156 -3.83 18.12 -14.32
C LYS A 156 -2.51 18.75 -14.75
#